data_214bef74a40448fd8d712d4b9737e6ef
#
_entry.id   214bef74a40448fd8d712d4b9737e6ef
#
_cell.length_a   1.000
_cell.length_b   1.000
_cell.length_c   1.000
_cell.angle_alpha   90.00
_cell.angle_beta   90.00
_cell.angle_gamma   90.00
#
_symmetry.space_group_name_H-M   'P 1'
#
loop_
_entity.id
_entity.type
_entity.pdbx_description
1 polymer ?
#
loop_
_entity_poly.entity_id
_entity_poly.type
_entity_poly.pdbx_seq_one_letter_code
_entity_poly.pdbx_strand_id
1 'polypeptide(L)'
;IKCDTIDNSLEDLNIKKIDYLKIDTQGSELEILKGMKKYNPVLIRIEVQIFSAYKNVPRWTELLSFLTSRDYILCDWKKIGDHVSRTPVEMEMLFIPNFKSSFGKKVILDNKEKFLSLMMIFGQIKFLQLISEELDLDEKNFLNKYEDRYFY
;
A
#
# COMPACT_ATOMS: atom_id res chain seq x y z
N ILE A 1 1.39 12.59 -25.99
CA ILE A 1 0.51 11.90 -25.00
C ILE A 1 0.14 12.93 -23.96
N LYS A 2 -1.17 13.08 -23.69
CA LYS A 2 -1.64 13.91 -22.59
C LYS A 2 -1.41 13.14 -21.29
N CYS A 3 -0.63 13.67 -20.37
CA CYS A 3 -0.43 13.12 -19.04
C CYS A 3 -1.34 13.85 -18.04
N ASP A 4 -1.82 13.14 -17.04
CA ASP A 4 -2.65 13.70 -15.98
C ASP A 4 -2.27 13.10 -14.62
N THR A 5 -2.70 13.74 -13.54
CA THR A 5 -2.48 13.26 -12.19
C THR A 5 -3.55 12.25 -11.78
N ILE A 6 -3.25 11.42 -10.77
CA ILE A 6 -4.26 10.54 -10.17
C ILE A 6 -5.44 11.37 -9.66
N ASP A 7 -5.17 12.49 -9.01
CA ASP A 7 -6.23 13.35 -8.45
C ASP A 7 -7.23 13.78 -9.53
N ASN A 8 -6.76 14.30 -10.66
CA ASN A 8 -7.63 14.75 -11.75
C ASN A 8 -8.38 13.58 -12.39
N SER A 9 -7.66 12.47 -12.68
CA SER A 9 -8.30 11.30 -13.31
C SER A 9 -9.41 10.71 -12.47
N LEU A 10 -9.24 10.65 -11.14
CA LEU A 10 -10.25 10.15 -10.24
C LEU A 10 -11.41 11.13 -10.04
N GLU A 11 -11.16 12.43 -10.07
CA GLU A 11 -12.20 13.46 -10.04
C GLU A 11 -13.08 13.40 -11.30
N ASP A 12 -12.47 13.29 -12.48
CA ASP A 12 -13.19 13.13 -13.75
C ASP A 12 -14.09 11.89 -13.76
N LEU A 13 -13.64 10.81 -13.11
CA LEU A 13 -14.39 9.57 -12.93
C LEU A 13 -15.37 9.61 -11.75
N ASN A 14 -15.44 10.71 -11.02
CA ASN A 14 -16.25 10.88 -9.80
C ASN A 14 -15.94 9.82 -8.70
N ILE A 15 -14.70 9.33 -8.64
CA ILE A 15 -14.23 8.38 -7.62
C ILE A 15 -13.85 9.18 -6.37
N LYS A 16 -14.38 8.80 -5.23
CA LYS A 16 -14.19 9.54 -3.96
C LYS A 16 -13.13 8.95 -3.05
N LYS A 17 -12.82 7.65 -3.17
CA LYS A 17 -11.87 6.94 -2.30
C LYS A 17 -11.10 5.91 -3.10
N ILE A 18 -9.87 5.63 -2.65
CA ILE A 18 -9.05 4.53 -3.13
C ILE A 18 -8.88 3.56 -1.96
N ASP A 19 -9.31 2.31 -2.13
CA ASP A 19 -9.11 1.28 -1.13
C ASP A 19 -7.71 0.66 -1.28
N TYR A 20 -7.34 0.33 -2.51
CA TYR A 20 -6.06 -0.27 -2.85
C TYR A 20 -5.44 0.42 -4.07
N LEU A 21 -4.17 0.81 -3.95
CA LEU A 21 -3.38 1.39 -5.03
C LEU A 21 -2.19 0.47 -5.34
N LYS A 22 -2.11 -0.05 -6.57
CA LYS A 22 -0.91 -0.68 -7.09
C LYS A 22 -0.22 0.27 -8.08
N ILE A 23 1.10 0.46 -7.90
CA ILE A 23 1.96 1.21 -8.82
C ILE A 23 3.07 0.29 -9.31
N ASP A 24 3.19 0.19 -10.63
CA ASP A 24 4.16 -0.68 -11.32
C ASP A 24 4.38 -0.06 -12.70
N THR A 25 5.24 0.96 -12.78
CA THR A 25 5.40 1.82 -13.95
C THR A 25 6.84 1.93 -14.44
N GLN A 26 7.73 1.16 -13.82
CA GLN A 26 9.13 1.05 -14.22
C GLN A 26 9.88 2.39 -14.22
N GLY A 27 9.60 3.26 -13.21
CA GLY A 27 10.37 4.48 -12.98
C GLY A 27 9.57 5.77 -12.75
N SER A 28 8.23 5.74 -12.85
CA SER A 28 7.39 6.93 -12.62
C SER A 28 6.67 6.91 -11.26
N GLU A 29 6.97 5.97 -10.38
CA GLU A 29 6.25 5.70 -9.14
C GLU A 29 6.20 6.93 -8.23
N LEU A 30 7.33 7.61 -8.08
CA LEU A 30 7.43 8.79 -7.22
C LEU A 30 6.62 9.97 -7.77
N GLU A 31 6.64 10.19 -9.08
CA GLU A 31 5.88 11.27 -9.72
C GLU A 31 4.36 11.01 -9.65
N ILE A 32 3.95 9.75 -9.79
CA ILE A 32 2.56 9.32 -9.59
C ILE A 32 2.11 9.62 -8.16
N LEU A 33 2.92 9.25 -7.16
CA LEU A 33 2.63 9.53 -5.76
C LEU A 33 2.58 11.03 -5.44
N LYS A 34 3.46 11.83 -6.03
CA LYS A 34 3.43 13.30 -5.92
C LYS A 34 2.16 13.91 -6.53
N GLY A 35 1.63 13.28 -7.58
CA GLY A 35 0.37 13.68 -8.22
C GLY A 35 -0.89 13.24 -7.49
N MET A 36 -0.77 12.46 -6.41
CA MET A 36 -1.86 12.01 -5.56
C MET A 36 -1.83 12.78 -4.22
N LYS A 37 -2.49 13.92 -4.15
CA LYS A 37 -2.52 14.79 -2.95
C LYS A 37 -3.80 14.66 -2.14
N LYS A 38 -4.93 14.39 -2.81
CA LYS A 38 -6.27 14.39 -2.22
C LYS A 38 -6.68 13.03 -1.68
N TYR A 39 -6.12 11.96 -2.21
CA TYR A 39 -6.51 10.59 -1.89
C TYR A 39 -5.54 9.94 -0.91
N ASN A 40 -6.10 9.16 0.01
CA ASN A 40 -5.36 8.42 1.03
C ASN A 40 -5.76 6.93 0.94
N PRO A 41 -5.07 6.14 0.10
CA PRO A 41 -5.36 4.71 -0.04
C PRO A 41 -5.25 3.96 1.29
N VAL A 42 -6.08 2.95 1.48
CA VAL A 42 -6.03 2.10 2.67
C VAL A 42 -4.81 1.18 2.63
N LEU A 43 -4.37 0.80 1.42
CA LEU A 43 -3.17 0.01 1.20
C LEU A 43 -2.52 0.43 -0.12
N ILE A 44 -1.19 0.56 -0.11
CA ILE A 44 -0.40 0.90 -1.29
C ILE A 44 0.62 -0.21 -1.53
N ARG A 45 0.67 -0.73 -2.76
CA ARG A 45 1.69 -1.67 -3.21
C ARG A 45 2.46 -1.06 -4.36
N ILE A 46 3.79 -1.06 -4.25
CA ILE A 46 4.68 -0.46 -5.26
C ILE A 46 5.75 -1.45 -5.63
N GLU A 47 5.94 -1.68 -6.92
CA GLU A 47 7.13 -2.33 -7.43
C GLU A 47 8.25 -1.29 -7.57
N VAL A 48 9.42 -1.58 -7.05
CA VAL A 48 10.56 -0.66 -7.02
C VAL A 48 11.83 -1.37 -7.44
N GLN A 49 12.75 -0.62 -8.05
CA GLN A 49 14.07 -1.14 -8.36
C GLN A 49 15.01 -0.97 -7.16
N ILE A 50 15.70 -2.05 -6.79
CA ILE A 50 16.68 -2.07 -5.71
C ILE A 50 17.92 -1.28 -6.12
N PHE A 51 18.36 -1.47 -7.37
CA PHE A 51 19.31 -0.58 -8.02
C PHE A 51 18.74 -0.09 -9.36
N SER A 52 19.02 1.15 -9.71
CA SER A 52 18.46 1.76 -10.92
C SER A 52 19.02 1.11 -12.17
N ALA A 53 18.22 0.26 -12.83
CA ALA A 53 18.55 -0.32 -14.13
C ALA A 53 18.39 0.70 -15.27
N TYR A 54 17.59 1.73 -15.07
CA TYR A 54 17.31 2.80 -16.04
C TYR A 54 17.69 4.17 -15.49
N LYS A 55 17.92 5.14 -16.38
CA LYS A 55 18.15 6.53 -15.98
C LYS A 55 16.90 7.16 -15.39
N ASN A 56 17.08 7.97 -14.37
CA ASN A 56 16.03 8.76 -13.70
C ASN A 56 14.97 7.92 -12.95
N VAL A 57 15.22 6.65 -12.69
CA VAL A 57 14.34 5.86 -11.80
C VAL A 57 14.58 6.30 -10.36
N PRO A 58 13.52 6.61 -9.60
CA PRO A 58 13.66 6.97 -8.19
C PRO A 58 14.25 5.80 -7.39
N ARG A 59 15.08 6.10 -6.42
CA ARG A 59 15.57 5.08 -5.50
C ARG A 59 14.42 4.61 -4.61
N TRP A 60 14.39 3.31 -4.29
CA TRP A 60 13.38 2.78 -3.37
C TRP A 60 13.34 3.52 -2.02
N THR A 61 14.50 4.03 -1.56
CA THR A 61 14.60 4.84 -0.33
C THR A 61 13.92 6.20 -0.44
N GLU A 62 13.83 6.79 -1.65
CA GLU A 62 13.10 8.04 -1.89
C GLU A 62 11.59 7.81 -1.79
N LEU A 63 11.11 6.70 -2.34
CA LEU A 63 9.72 6.27 -2.23
C LEU A 63 9.34 5.97 -0.77
N LEU A 64 10.20 5.25 -0.05
CA LEU A 64 10.03 4.99 1.37
C LEU A 64 9.95 6.30 2.17
N SER A 65 10.89 7.22 1.96
CA SER A 65 10.92 8.51 2.65
C SER A 65 9.68 9.36 2.31
N PHE A 66 9.26 9.37 1.04
CA PHE A 66 8.08 10.10 0.61
C PHE A 66 6.81 9.58 1.29
N LEU A 67 6.58 8.27 1.29
CA LEU A 67 5.39 7.67 1.91
C LEU A 67 5.42 7.80 3.44
N THR A 68 6.59 7.66 4.06
CA THR A 68 6.75 7.90 5.50
C THR A 68 6.41 9.36 5.86
N SER A 69 6.82 10.33 5.04
CA SER A 69 6.45 11.75 5.25
C SER A 69 4.94 12.02 5.09
N ARG A 70 4.21 11.11 4.45
CA ARG A 70 2.75 11.13 4.32
C ARG A 70 2.03 10.24 5.32
N ASP A 71 2.68 9.88 6.41
CA ASP A 71 2.13 9.02 7.46
C ASP A 71 1.73 7.61 7.00
N TYR A 72 2.49 7.04 6.04
CA TYR A 72 2.43 5.61 5.73
C TYR A 72 3.64 4.88 6.29
N ILE A 73 3.46 3.62 6.66
CA ILE A 73 4.54 2.74 7.12
C ILE A 73 4.67 1.54 6.18
N LEU A 74 5.91 1.14 5.94
CA LEU A 74 6.22 -0.11 5.24
C LEU A 74 5.85 -1.29 6.14
N CYS A 75 4.93 -2.14 5.70
CA CYS A 75 4.51 -3.31 6.47
C CYS A 75 5.06 -4.63 5.90
N ASP A 76 5.43 -4.66 4.63
CA ASP A 76 6.01 -5.85 4.01
C ASP A 76 6.81 -5.49 2.76
N TRP A 77 7.77 -6.35 2.41
CA TRP A 77 8.45 -6.35 1.12
C TRP A 77 8.58 -7.79 0.61
N LYS A 78 8.40 -7.98 -0.68
CA LYS A 78 8.41 -9.30 -1.33
C LYS A 78 9.17 -9.25 -2.65
N LYS A 79 9.47 -10.43 -3.18
CA LYS A 79 10.08 -10.62 -4.49
C LYS A 79 11.43 -9.90 -4.65
N ILE A 80 12.27 -9.98 -3.62
CA ILE A 80 13.62 -9.44 -3.73
C ILE A 80 14.41 -10.34 -4.69
N GLY A 81 14.63 -9.82 -5.88
CA GLY A 81 15.40 -10.47 -6.93
C GLY A 81 14.59 -11.36 -7.87
N ASP A 82 15.12 -11.52 -9.06
CA ASP A 82 14.60 -12.46 -10.04
C ASP A 82 15.08 -13.89 -9.68
N HIS A 83 14.15 -14.84 -9.70
CA HIS A 83 14.44 -16.26 -9.43
C HIS A 83 15.39 -16.87 -10.46
N VAL A 84 15.48 -16.32 -11.65
CA VAL A 84 16.32 -16.84 -12.75
C VAL A 84 17.75 -16.36 -12.62
N SER A 85 17.95 -15.08 -12.39
CA SER A 85 19.31 -14.46 -12.39
C SER A 85 19.95 -14.39 -11.00
N ARG A 86 19.19 -14.59 -9.92
CA ARG A 86 19.58 -14.35 -8.52
C ARG A 86 20.10 -12.93 -8.25
N THR A 87 19.86 -12.01 -9.18
CA THR A 87 20.25 -10.62 -9.03
C THR A 87 19.07 -9.86 -8.44
N PRO A 88 19.21 -9.20 -7.29
CA PRO A 88 18.12 -8.44 -6.69
C PRO A 88 17.90 -7.14 -7.47
N VAL A 89 17.07 -7.19 -8.50
CA VAL A 89 16.77 -6.02 -9.35
C VAL A 89 15.55 -5.27 -8.84
N GLU A 90 14.53 -6.00 -8.45
CA GLU A 90 13.21 -5.45 -8.11
C GLU A 90 12.71 -6.04 -6.79
N MET A 91 11.85 -5.29 -6.12
CA MET A 91 11.07 -5.75 -4.98
C MET A 91 9.70 -5.07 -4.95
N GLU A 92 8.74 -5.73 -4.34
CA GLU A 92 7.45 -5.14 -4.03
C GLU A 92 7.45 -4.65 -2.60
N MET A 93 7.07 -3.39 -2.40
CA MET A 93 6.87 -2.78 -1.09
C MET A 93 5.40 -2.59 -0.82
N LEU A 94 4.94 -2.96 0.37
CA LEU A 94 3.57 -2.83 0.83
C LEU A 94 3.50 -1.80 1.95
N PHE A 95 2.65 -0.79 1.79
CA PHE A 95 2.48 0.29 2.75
C PHE A 95 1.04 0.35 3.25
N ILE A 96 0.90 0.67 4.53
CA ILE A 96 -0.39 0.96 5.18
C ILE A 96 -0.32 2.32 5.89
N PRO A 97 -1.46 2.96 6.18
CA PRO A 97 -1.48 4.15 7.03
C PRO A 97 -0.82 3.87 8.39
N ASN A 98 -0.06 4.81 8.91
CA ASN A 98 0.63 4.68 10.19
C ASN A 98 -0.37 4.62 11.35
N PHE A 99 -0.66 3.43 11.82
CA PHE A 99 -1.62 3.20 12.91
C PHE A 99 -1.22 3.83 14.26
N LYS A 100 -0.01 4.38 14.37
CA LYS A 100 0.42 5.14 15.55
C LYS A 100 0.12 6.64 15.44
N SER A 101 -0.10 7.15 14.23
CA SER A 101 -0.44 8.56 14.02
C SER A 101 -1.95 8.79 14.06
N SER A 102 -2.38 10.02 14.38
CA SER A 102 -3.79 10.40 14.33
C SER A 102 -4.38 10.29 12.93
N PHE A 103 -3.60 10.64 11.91
CA PHE A 103 -3.98 10.50 10.51
C PHE A 103 -4.21 9.03 10.13
N GLY A 104 -3.23 8.17 10.39
CA GLY A 104 -3.32 6.76 10.00
C GLY A 104 -4.42 6.02 10.76
N LYS A 105 -4.58 6.28 12.07
CA LYS A 105 -5.71 5.77 12.87
C LYS A 105 -7.05 6.12 12.21
N LYS A 106 -7.22 7.39 11.84
CA LYS A 106 -8.45 7.85 11.19
C LYS A 106 -8.71 7.12 9.88
N VAL A 107 -7.70 7.02 8.99
CA VAL A 107 -7.87 6.32 7.70
C VAL A 107 -8.26 4.86 7.90
N ILE A 108 -7.64 4.16 8.86
CA ILE A 108 -7.94 2.75 9.16
C ILE A 108 -9.36 2.61 9.71
N LEU A 109 -9.74 3.40 10.70
CA LEU A 109 -11.05 3.31 11.36
C LEU A 109 -12.20 3.68 10.42
N ASP A 110 -12.02 4.71 9.58
CA ASP A 110 -13.01 5.13 8.57
C ASP A 110 -13.20 4.06 7.46
N ASN A 111 -12.28 3.08 7.35
CA ASN A 111 -12.30 2.04 6.32
C ASN A 111 -12.05 0.64 6.93
N LYS A 112 -12.49 0.40 8.16
CA LYS A 112 -12.17 -0.77 8.98
C LYS A 112 -12.30 -2.11 8.23
N GLU A 113 -13.45 -2.41 7.66
CA GLU A 113 -13.69 -3.69 6.97
C GLU A 113 -12.78 -3.88 5.75
N LYS A 114 -12.54 -2.81 4.99
CA LYS A 114 -11.65 -2.84 3.83
C LYS A 114 -10.19 -3.05 4.25
N PHE A 115 -9.76 -2.39 5.32
CA PHE A 115 -8.44 -2.57 5.89
C PHE A 115 -8.23 -4.02 6.34
N LEU A 116 -9.15 -4.57 7.12
CA LEU A 116 -9.11 -5.97 7.56
C LEU A 116 -9.02 -6.93 6.35
N SER A 117 -9.90 -6.75 5.35
CA SER A 117 -9.91 -7.57 4.13
C SER A 117 -8.58 -7.50 3.37
N LEU A 118 -8.03 -6.30 3.17
CA LEU A 118 -6.78 -6.11 2.45
C LEU A 118 -5.60 -6.73 3.19
N MET A 119 -5.50 -6.54 4.51
CA MET A 119 -4.45 -7.16 5.32
C MET A 119 -4.47 -8.69 5.23
N MET A 120 -5.67 -9.29 5.20
CA MET A 120 -5.83 -10.74 5.01
C MET A 120 -5.42 -11.18 3.61
N ILE A 121 -5.90 -10.51 2.56
CA ILE A 121 -5.55 -10.81 1.16
C ILE A 121 -4.03 -10.78 0.94
N PHE A 122 -3.35 -9.83 1.59
CA PHE A 122 -1.89 -9.70 1.49
C PHE A 122 -1.12 -10.55 2.53
N GLY A 123 -1.81 -11.41 3.29
CA GLY A 123 -1.19 -12.35 4.23
C GLY A 123 -0.57 -11.70 5.47
N GLN A 124 -1.02 -10.49 5.84
CA GLN A 124 -0.46 -9.71 6.95
C GLN A 124 -1.14 -10.01 8.29
N ILE A 125 -1.50 -11.27 8.56
CA ILE A 125 -2.33 -11.68 9.71
C ILE A 125 -1.70 -11.32 11.04
N LYS A 126 -0.40 -11.62 11.24
CA LYS A 126 0.29 -11.31 12.50
C LYS A 126 0.39 -9.81 12.77
N PHE A 127 0.63 -9.04 11.71
CA PHE A 127 0.71 -7.59 11.84
C PHE A 127 -0.69 -6.99 12.05
N LEU A 128 -1.71 -7.57 11.42
CA LEU A 128 -3.10 -7.23 11.66
C LEU A 128 -3.50 -7.42 13.12
N GLN A 129 -3.12 -8.54 13.76
CA GLN A 129 -3.37 -8.77 15.19
C GLN A 129 -2.78 -7.66 16.07
N LEU A 130 -1.52 -7.29 15.83
CA LEU A 130 -0.87 -6.19 16.55
C LEU A 130 -1.63 -4.86 16.39
N ILE A 131 -2.08 -4.54 15.16
CA ILE A 131 -2.83 -3.31 14.89
C ILE A 131 -4.21 -3.37 15.53
N SER A 132 -4.84 -4.53 15.52
CA SER A 132 -6.17 -4.74 16.11
C SER A 132 -6.16 -4.54 17.63
N GLU A 133 -5.14 -5.01 18.31
CA GLU A 133 -4.95 -4.75 19.74
C GLU A 133 -4.78 -3.25 20.03
N GLU A 134 -4.03 -2.54 19.18
CA GLU A 134 -3.78 -1.10 19.35
C GLU A 134 -5.03 -0.23 19.07
N LEU A 135 -5.85 -0.62 18.10
CA LEU A 135 -6.99 0.16 17.61
C LEU A 135 -8.34 -0.37 18.04
N ASP A 136 -8.38 -1.41 18.87
CA ASP A 136 -9.61 -2.11 19.27
C ASP A 136 -10.45 -2.54 18.05
N LEU A 137 -9.78 -3.17 17.07
CA LEU A 137 -10.44 -3.73 15.90
C LEU A 137 -10.91 -5.16 16.24
N ASP A 138 -12.14 -5.47 15.91
CA ASP A 138 -12.70 -6.81 16.12
C ASP A 138 -12.35 -7.75 14.95
N GLU A 139 -11.05 -8.06 14.79
CA GLU A 139 -10.56 -8.92 13.72
C GLU A 139 -11.04 -10.36 13.88
N LYS A 140 -11.21 -10.83 15.11
CA LYS A 140 -11.67 -12.21 15.38
C LYS A 140 -13.07 -12.45 14.86
N ASN A 141 -13.98 -11.52 15.15
CA ASN A 141 -15.35 -11.61 14.65
C ASN A 141 -15.39 -11.45 13.12
N PHE A 142 -14.52 -10.60 12.57
CA PHE A 142 -14.36 -10.46 11.13
C PHE A 142 -13.85 -11.76 10.50
N LEU A 143 -12.81 -12.40 11.07
CA LEU A 143 -12.26 -13.67 10.61
C LEU A 143 -13.33 -14.76 10.65
N ASN A 144 -14.00 -14.96 11.77
CA ASN A 144 -15.06 -15.96 11.94
C ASN A 144 -16.18 -15.81 10.90
N LYS A 145 -16.56 -14.58 10.55
CA LYS A 145 -17.59 -14.31 9.52
C LYS A 145 -17.22 -14.84 8.14
N TYR A 146 -15.91 -14.99 7.86
CA TYR A 146 -15.39 -15.39 6.55
C TYR A 146 -14.72 -16.77 6.55
N GLU A 147 -14.44 -17.35 7.72
CA GLU A 147 -13.77 -18.65 7.86
C GLU A 147 -14.54 -19.78 7.16
N ASP A 148 -15.87 -19.77 7.30
CA ASP A 148 -16.78 -20.75 6.66
C ASP A 148 -16.84 -20.63 5.13
N ARG A 149 -16.26 -19.59 4.53
CA ARG A 149 -16.35 -19.34 3.08
C ARG A 149 -15.08 -19.65 2.30
N TYR A 150 -13.94 -19.81 2.96
CA TYR A 150 -12.63 -19.88 2.31
C TYR A 150 -11.81 -21.13 2.63
N PHE A 151 -12.29 -22.02 3.49
CA PHE A 151 -11.57 -23.24 3.91
C PHE A 151 -12.30 -24.54 3.57
N TYR A 152 -13.07 -24.55 2.48
CA TYR A 152 -13.61 -25.78 1.89
C TYR A 152 -13.26 -25.88 0.40
#